data_8b435b7e98be7b58d380f992bbf23564
#
_entry.id   8b435b7e98be7b58d380f992bbf23564
#
_cell.length_a   1.000
_cell.length_b   1.000
_cell.length_c   1.000
_cell.angle_alpha   90.00
_cell.angle_beta   90.00
_cell.angle_gamma   90.00
#
_symmetry.space_group_name_H-M   'P 1'
#
loop_
_entity.id
_entity.type
_entity.pdbx_description
1 polymer ?
#
loop_
_entity_poly.entity_id
_entity_poly.type
_entity_poly.pdbx_seq_one_letter_code
_entity_poly.pdbx_strand_id
1 'polypeptide(L)'
;KLLSFNHSFSNRKFEWDLAQSNWVKKHIRKFNGEKKVIINFFLDHFNKNYEEYKNLKKSVVHNDVNDYNIVVNYDYLNPKVVSLIDYGDAIYTQIINDLAITCAYAVMNVEDPLDAAIPIVKGYHLRNPLDKNDLKYLYNLIGLRLIISVTKSMISRNEMPFNDYLWISEESAWGLLKKWAAVNSEFAHCRFREACGFEPHSNYINFLKWNKNNRTSLLILFPSISKTKVQNLNLSFDSTWLGRKEEFDDLDIFQHKIALIQKKHTDKIIAGGYLESRPIYTSREYDRIGNEGTEKRCLHLGLD
;
A
#
# COMPACT_ATOMS: atom_id res chain seq x y z
N LYS A 1 -23.24 13.63 7.08
CA LYS A 1 -24.51 13.60 7.85
C LYS A 1 -24.36 12.85 9.18
N LEU A 2 -23.64 11.69 9.20
CA LEU A 2 -23.43 10.92 10.45
C LEU A 2 -22.65 11.71 11.51
N LEU A 3 -21.74 12.61 11.11
CA LEU A 3 -20.92 13.38 12.05
C LEU A 3 -21.71 14.26 13.03
N SER A 4 -22.94 14.62 12.70
CA SER A 4 -23.86 15.38 13.57
C SER A 4 -24.94 14.53 14.22
N PHE A 5 -24.96 13.21 13.94
CA PHE A 5 -25.94 12.28 14.51
C PHE A 5 -25.56 11.91 15.94
N ASN A 6 -26.54 11.88 16.83
CA ASN A 6 -26.36 11.44 18.21
C ASN A 6 -27.56 10.59 18.65
N HIS A 7 -27.27 9.40 19.16
CA HIS A 7 -28.25 8.48 19.68
C HIS A 7 -27.63 7.61 20.78
N SER A 8 -28.35 7.34 21.86
CA SER A 8 -27.82 6.57 23.01
C SER A 8 -27.34 5.17 22.63
N PHE A 9 -27.99 4.51 21.69
CA PHE A 9 -27.62 3.17 21.21
C PHE A 9 -26.26 3.13 20.50
N SER A 10 -25.77 4.26 19.97
CA SER A 10 -24.45 4.32 19.34
C SER A 10 -23.28 4.13 20.30
N ASN A 11 -23.52 4.24 21.62
CA ASN A 11 -22.50 4.04 22.67
C ASN A 11 -22.44 2.61 23.23
N ARG A 12 -22.99 1.62 22.52
CA ARG A 12 -23.03 0.23 22.96
C ARG A 12 -21.63 -0.43 22.95
N LYS A 13 -21.46 -1.50 23.73
CA LYS A 13 -20.34 -2.41 23.57
C LYS A 13 -20.51 -3.19 22.26
N PHE A 14 -19.48 -3.18 21.42
CA PHE A 14 -19.57 -3.77 20.11
C PHE A 14 -18.23 -4.39 19.69
N GLU A 15 -18.22 -5.67 19.44
CA GLU A 15 -16.98 -6.41 19.15
C GLU A 15 -16.33 -6.05 17.78
N TRP A 16 -17.11 -5.46 16.87
CA TRP A 16 -16.60 -4.95 15.59
C TRP A 16 -16.02 -3.53 15.68
N ASP A 17 -16.17 -2.86 16.82
CA ASP A 17 -15.52 -1.58 17.07
C ASP A 17 -14.01 -1.77 17.26
N LEU A 18 -13.19 -1.14 16.41
CA LEU A 18 -11.73 -1.21 16.49
C LEU A 18 -11.20 -0.72 17.84
N ALA A 19 -11.86 0.29 18.43
CA ALA A 19 -11.50 0.81 19.74
C ALA A 19 -11.66 -0.24 20.86
N GLN A 20 -12.47 -1.26 20.65
CA GLN A 20 -12.77 -2.32 21.60
C GLN A 20 -12.09 -3.66 21.24
N SER A 21 -11.14 -3.69 20.30
CA SER A 21 -10.52 -4.89 19.73
C SER A 21 -9.78 -5.81 20.73
N ASN A 22 -9.54 -5.36 21.95
CA ASN A 22 -8.80 -6.12 22.97
C ASN A 22 -9.42 -7.49 23.33
N TRP A 23 -10.70 -7.73 23.04
CA TRP A 23 -11.34 -9.03 23.23
C TRP A 23 -10.67 -10.15 22.43
N VAL A 24 -10.04 -9.82 21.28
CA VAL A 24 -9.30 -10.76 20.43
C VAL A 24 -8.20 -11.49 21.20
N LYS A 25 -7.59 -10.86 22.21
CA LYS A 25 -6.53 -11.45 23.05
C LYS A 25 -6.95 -12.78 23.69
N LYS A 26 -8.22 -12.95 24.02
CA LYS A 26 -8.75 -14.18 24.60
C LYS A 26 -8.68 -15.37 23.64
N HIS A 27 -8.59 -15.10 22.33
CA HIS A 27 -8.63 -16.09 21.27
C HIS A 27 -7.26 -16.36 20.62
N ILE A 28 -6.21 -15.61 20.95
CA ILE A 28 -4.87 -15.74 20.36
C ILE A 28 -4.31 -17.16 20.47
N ARG A 29 -4.62 -17.87 21.54
CA ARG A 29 -4.15 -19.25 21.76
C ARG A 29 -4.72 -20.25 20.73
N LYS A 30 -5.77 -19.88 20.03
CA LYS A 30 -6.38 -20.70 18.95
C LYS A 30 -5.65 -20.58 17.61
N PHE A 31 -4.73 -19.62 17.49
CA PHE A 31 -3.91 -19.41 16.31
C PHE A 31 -2.49 -19.91 16.52
N ASN A 32 -1.86 -20.44 15.48
CA ASN A 32 -0.52 -21.01 15.51
C ASN A 32 0.40 -20.35 14.45
N GLY A 33 1.72 -20.52 14.61
CA GLY A 33 2.72 -20.11 13.64
C GLY A 33 2.65 -18.63 13.26
N GLU A 34 2.79 -18.34 11.97
CA GLU A 34 2.80 -17.01 11.39
C GLU A 34 1.52 -16.20 11.73
N LYS A 35 0.36 -16.84 11.71
CA LYS A 35 -0.93 -16.20 12.04
C LYS A 35 -0.92 -15.56 13.42
N LYS A 36 -0.40 -16.29 14.41
CA LYS A 36 -0.28 -15.78 15.79
C LYS A 36 0.69 -14.61 15.89
N VAL A 37 1.81 -14.66 15.16
CA VAL A 37 2.80 -13.58 15.13
C VAL A 37 2.18 -12.31 14.57
N ILE A 38 1.45 -12.40 13.45
CA ILE A 38 0.80 -11.25 12.81
C ILE A 38 -0.27 -10.63 13.73
N ILE A 39 -1.10 -11.46 14.39
CA ILE A 39 -2.12 -10.96 15.32
C ILE A 39 -1.46 -10.20 16.48
N ASN A 40 -0.43 -10.77 17.10
CA ASN A 40 0.28 -10.12 18.19
C ASN A 40 0.91 -8.80 17.74
N PHE A 41 1.56 -8.78 16.57
CA PHE A 41 2.19 -7.58 16.03
C PHE A 41 1.22 -6.38 16.00
N PHE A 42 0.04 -6.53 15.42
CA PHE A 42 -0.94 -5.44 15.33
C PHE A 42 -1.57 -5.09 16.67
N LEU A 43 -1.88 -6.09 17.50
CA LEU A 43 -2.46 -5.85 18.84
C LEU A 43 -1.47 -5.15 19.75
N ASP A 44 -0.20 -5.53 19.76
CA ASP A 44 0.82 -4.90 20.61
C ASP A 44 1.08 -3.47 20.15
N HIS A 45 1.15 -3.25 18.83
CA HIS A 45 1.29 -1.90 18.28
C HIS A 45 0.09 -1.01 18.65
N PHE A 46 -1.13 -1.54 18.58
CA PHE A 46 -2.33 -0.81 18.99
C PHE A 46 -2.30 -0.46 20.47
N ASN A 47 -2.00 -1.43 21.32
CA ASN A 47 -1.99 -1.21 22.78
C ASN A 47 -0.93 -0.18 23.20
N LYS A 48 0.24 -0.20 22.56
CA LYS A 48 1.31 0.78 22.82
C LYS A 48 0.86 2.21 22.55
N ASN A 49 -0.01 2.42 21.57
CA ASN A 49 -0.48 3.73 21.14
C ASN A 49 -1.91 4.06 21.60
N TYR A 50 -2.54 3.19 22.43
CA TYR A 50 -3.95 3.29 22.77
C TYR A 50 -4.33 4.58 23.50
N GLU A 51 -3.49 5.05 24.43
CA GLU A 51 -3.76 6.24 25.21
C GLU A 51 -3.87 7.51 24.36
N GLU A 52 -3.09 7.61 23.31
CA GLU A 52 -3.20 8.72 22.35
C GLU A 52 -4.37 8.50 21.40
N TYR A 53 -4.53 7.26 20.88
CA TYR A 53 -5.60 6.91 19.96
C TYR A 53 -7.00 7.19 20.55
N LYS A 54 -7.24 6.86 21.83
CA LYS A 54 -8.56 7.08 22.44
C LYS A 54 -9.00 8.53 22.47
N ASN A 55 -8.06 9.48 22.36
CA ASN A 55 -8.30 10.92 22.37
C ASN A 55 -8.57 11.48 20.95
N LEU A 56 -8.48 10.68 19.90
CA LEU A 56 -8.82 11.10 18.55
C LEU A 56 -10.30 11.51 18.45
N LYS A 57 -10.58 12.34 17.45
CA LYS A 57 -11.93 12.83 17.18
C LYS A 57 -12.91 11.68 16.96
N LYS A 58 -14.05 11.74 17.66
CA LYS A 58 -15.11 10.73 17.60
C LYS A 58 -16.36 11.27 16.94
N SER A 59 -17.12 10.38 16.34
CA SER A 59 -18.48 10.60 15.86
C SER A 59 -19.20 9.27 15.70
N VAL A 60 -20.47 9.31 15.35
CA VAL A 60 -21.13 8.13 14.82
C VAL A 60 -20.56 7.88 13.41
N VAL A 61 -20.08 6.67 13.20
CA VAL A 61 -19.54 6.18 11.92
C VAL A 61 -20.35 4.98 11.45
N HIS A 62 -20.28 4.63 10.19
CA HIS A 62 -20.99 3.48 9.63
C HIS A 62 -20.46 2.15 10.20
N ASN A 63 -19.15 2.08 10.37
CA ASN A 63 -18.41 0.96 10.97
C ASN A 63 -18.41 -0.36 10.18
N ASP A 64 -19.05 -0.43 9.02
CA ASP A 64 -19.04 -1.60 8.13
C ASP A 64 -19.15 -1.22 6.64
N VAL A 65 -18.34 -0.25 6.20
CA VAL A 65 -18.29 0.14 4.79
C VAL A 65 -17.46 -0.90 4.01
N ASN A 66 -18.15 -1.91 3.50
CA ASN A 66 -17.62 -2.96 2.64
C ASN A 66 -18.30 -2.91 1.26
N ASP A 67 -17.86 -3.74 0.32
CA ASP A 67 -18.37 -3.81 -1.04
C ASP A 67 -19.85 -4.21 -1.13
N TYR A 68 -20.38 -5.01 -0.20
CA TYR A 68 -21.82 -5.37 -0.15
C TYR A 68 -22.70 -4.22 0.33
N ASN A 69 -22.13 -3.24 1.07
CA ASN A 69 -22.87 -2.11 1.63
C ASN A 69 -22.77 -0.84 0.78
N ILE A 70 -22.04 -0.90 -0.36
CA ILE A 70 -21.86 0.21 -1.30
C ILE A 70 -22.75 -0.02 -2.51
N VAL A 71 -23.70 0.88 -2.76
CA VAL A 71 -24.56 0.86 -3.94
C VAL A 71 -23.99 1.76 -5.01
N VAL A 72 -23.75 1.21 -6.19
CA VAL A 72 -23.27 1.94 -7.39
C VAL A 72 -24.36 2.04 -8.44
N ASN A 73 -24.25 3.03 -9.31
CA ASN A 73 -25.16 3.16 -10.46
C ASN A 73 -24.92 2.06 -11.50
N TYR A 74 -25.85 1.95 -12.48
CA TYR A 74 -25.78 0.95 -13.56
C TYR A 74 -24.87 1.37 -14.73
N ASP A 75 -24.24 2.55 -14.66
CA ASP A 75 -23.32 3.00 -15.72
C ASP A 75 -21.94 2.39 -15.51
N TYR A 76 -21.68 1.28 -16.20
CA TYR A 76 -20.40 0.56 -16.13
C TYR A 76 -19.21 1.35 -16.69
N LEU A 77 -19.45 2.32 -17.55
CA LEU A 77 -18.39 3.17 -18.12
C LEU A 77 -18.03 4.35 -17.22
N ASN A 78 -18.95 4.73 -16.33
CA ASN A 78 -18.75 5.81 -15.37
C ASN A 78 -19.39 5.45 -14.02
N PRO A 79 -18.83 4.48 -13.31
CA PRO A 79 -19.41 4.00 -12.05
C PRO A 79 -19.36 5.10 -10.98
N LYS A 80 -20.48 5.29 -10.29
CA LYS A 80 -20.60 6.26 -9.19
C LYS A 80 -21.23 5.59 -7.99
N VAL A 81 -20.70 5.82 -6.82
CA VAL A 81 -21.34 5.47 -5.55
C VAL A 81 -22.57 6.38 -5.38
N VAL A 82 -23.74 5.77 -5.27
CA VAL A 82 -25.02 6.47 -5.11
C VAL A 82 -25.56 6.38 -3.70
N SER A 83 -25.22 5.32 -2.94
CA SER A 83 -25.68 5.15 -1.57
C SER A 83 -24.79 4.22 -0.77
N LEU A 84 -24.91 4.31 0.56
CA LEU A 84 -24.50 3.28 1.52
C LEU A 84 -25.74 2.71 2.17
N ILE A 85 -25.74 1.41 2.44
CA ILE A 85 -26.83 0.68 3.09
C ILE A 85 -26.29 -0.06 4.32
N ASP A 86 -27.19 -0.63 5.12
CA ASP A 86 -26.86 -1.41 6.32
C ASP A 86 -26.13 -0.63 7.43
N TYR A 87 -26.84 0.27 8.06
CA TYR A 87 -26.36 1.05 9.21
C TYR A 87 -26.48 0.31 10.56
N GLY A 88 -26.73 -1.00 10.56
CA GLY A 88 -26.89 -1.82 11.77
C GLY A 88 -25.66 -1.78 12.69
N ASP A 89 -24.49 -1.64 12.11
CA ASP A 89 -23.22 -1.58 12.81
C ASP A 89 -22.77 -0.16 13.20
N ALA A 90 -23.58 0.85 12.90
CA ALA A 90 -23.22 2.24 13.20
C ALA A 90 -22.99 2.45 14.70
N ILE A 91 -21.86 3.08 15.05
CA ILE A 91 -21.40 3.24 16.45
C ILE A 91 -20.65 4.56 16.64
N TYR A 92 -20.66 5.08 17.88
CA TYR A 92 -19.88 6.26 18.26
C TYR A 92 -18.45 5.86 18.61
N THR A 93 -17.52 6.11 17.71
CA THR A 93 -16.10 5.74 17.83
C THR A 93 -15.20 6.75 17.10
N GLN A 94 -13.90 6.49 17.04
CA GLN A 94 -12.96 7.34 16.31
C GLN A 94 -13.31 7.38 14.82
N ILE A 95 -13.37 8.59 14.26
CA ILE A 95 -13.77 8.82 12.85
C ILE A 95 -12.87 8.04 11.88
N ILE A 96 -11.57 7.95 12.19
CA ILE A 96 -10.60 7.25 11.33
C ILE A 96 -10.86 5.74 11.21
N ASN A 97 -11.63 5.15 12.14
CA ASN A 97 -11.99 3.74 12.08
C ASN A 97 -12.80 3.40 10.84
N ASP A 98 -13.71 4.31 10.44
CA ASP A 98 -14.54 4.12 9.24
C ASP A 98 -13.69 4.03 7.97
N LEU A 99 -12.69 4.90 7.85
CA LEU A 99 -11.73 4.86 6.75
C LEU A 99 -10.89 3.57 6.78
N ALA A 100 -10.42 3.16 7.96
CA ALA A 100 -9.63 1.95 8.12
C ALA A 100 -10.41 0.70 7.69
N ILE A 101 -11.69 0.63 8.08
CA ILE A 101 -12.58 -0.47 7.71
C ILE A 101 -12.81 -0.49 6.19
N THR A 102 -13.11 0.68 5.61
CA THR A 102 -13.27 0.81 4.15
C THR A 102 -12.03 0.35 3.40
N CYS A 103 -10.84 0.79 3.82
CA CYS A 103 -9.58 0.35 3.22
C CYS A 103 -9.38 -1.17 3.37
N ALA A 104 -9.63 -1.74 4.56
CA ALA A 104 -9.42 -3.17 4.80
C ALA A 104 -10.21 -4.05 3.83
N TYR A 105 -11.44 -3.68 3.51
CA TYR A 105 -12.26 -4.44 2.57
C TYR A 105 -11.92 -4.13 1.10
N ALA A 106 -11.75 -2.86 0.75
CA ALA A 106 -11.54 -2.45 -0.64
C ALA A 106 -10.20 -2.92 -1.23
N VAL A 107 -9.19 -3.21 -0.38
CA VAL A 107 -7.88 -3.68 -0.86
C VAL A 107 -7.68 -5.20 -0.69
N MET A 108 -8.73 -5.97 -0.38
CA MET A 108 -8.66 -7.43 -0.39
C MET A 108 -8.39 -7.94 -1.81
N ASN A 109 -7.55 -9.00 -1.89
CA ASN A 109 -7.18 -9.66 -3.16
C ASN A 109 -6.46 -8.75 -4.17
N VAL A 110 -5.98 -7.57 -3.76
CA VAL A 110 -5.18 -6.67 -4.58
C VAL A 110 -3.70 -7.03 -4.45
N GLU A 111 -2.93 -6.85 -5.53
CA GLU A 111 -1.50 -7.17 -5.54
C GLU A 111 -0.72 -6.23 -4.62
N ASP A 112 -0.89 -4.91 -4.78
CA ASP A 112 -0.30 -3.88 -3.92
C ASP A 112 -1.40 -3.19 -3.08
N PRO A 113 -1.65 -3.68 -1.85
CA PRO A 113 -2.72 -3.15 -1.01
C PRO A 113 -2.44 -1.73 -0.50
N LEU A 114 -1.18 -1.32 -0.35
CA LEU A 114 -0.87 0.04 0.08
C LEU A 114 -1.20 1.04 -1.03
N ASP A 115 -0.75 0.80 -2.24
CA ASP A 115 -1.04 1.71 -3.37
C ASP A 115 -2.54 1.76 -3.67
N ALA A 116 -3.26 0.65 -3.52
CA ALA A 116 -4.71 0.62 -3.68
C ALA A 116 -5.46 1.40 -2.59
N ALA A 117 -4.93 1.50 -1.36
CA ALA A 117 -5.51 2.29 -0.29
C ALA A 117 -5.36 3.81 -0.50
N ILE A 118 -4.32 4.26 -1.22
CA ILE A 118 -3.99 5.68 -1.40
C ILE A 118 -5.15 6.50 -1.98
N PRO A 119 -5.79 6.13 -3.11
CA PRO A 119 -6.92 6.89 -3.66
C PRO A 119 -8.12 6.93 -2.71
N ILE A 120 -8.34 5.89 -1.90
CA ILE A 120 -9.43 5.84 -0.91
C ILE A 120 -9.16 6.89 0.19
N VAL A 121 -7.96 6.90 0.74
CA VAL A 121 -7.53 7.87 1.76
C VAL A 121 -7.63 9.30 1.23
N LYS A 122 -7.15 9.55 0.01
CA LYS A 122 -7.25 10.85 -0.67
C LYS A 122 -8.70 11.27 -0.85
N GLY A 123 -9.54 10.39 -1.37
CA GLY A 123 -10.96 10.65 -1.62
C GLY A 123 -11.73 10.95 -0.33
N TYR A 124 -11.43 10.22 0.75
CA TYR A 124 -12.01 10.46 2.07
C TYR A 124 -11.58 11.84 2.61
N HIS A 125 -10.28 12.15 2.58
CA HIS A 125 -9.73 13.42 3.06
C HIS A 125 -10.32 14.63 2.33
N LEU A 126 -10.56 14.53 1.02
CA LEU A 126 -11.19 15.60 0.22
C LEU A 126 -12.62 15.94 0.68
N ARG A 127 -13.33 14.98 1.27
CA ARG A 127 -14.73 15.14 1.72
C ARG A 127 -14.84 15.36 3.22
N ASN A 128 -13.97 14.76 3.98
CA ASN A 128 -13.89 14.85 5.42
C ASN A 128 -12.41 14.99 5.83
N PRO A 129 -11.90 16.24 5.94
CA PRO A 129 -10.49 16.48 6.21
C PRO A 129 -10.00 15.78 7.48
N LEU A 130 -8.99 14.93 7.32
CA LEU A 130 -8.31 14.21 8.39
C LEU A 130 -7.23 15.10 9.02
N ASP A 131 -6.99 14.95 10.31
CA ASP A 131 -5.81 15.52 10.95
C ASP A 131 -4.57 14.70 10.56
N LYS A 132 -3.46 15.39 10.33
CA LYS A 132 -2.18 14.73 9.97
C LYS A 132 -1.69 13.74 11.04
N ASN A 133 -2.07 13.97 12.31
CA ASN A 133 -1.68 13.10 13.42
C ASN A 133 -2.53 11.84 13.49
N ASP A 134 -3.76 11.86 12.95
CA ASP A 134 -4.64 10.69 12.94
C ASP A 134 -4.12 9.61 11.97
N LEU A 135 -3.47 10.04 10.88
CA LEU A 135 -2.98 9.15 9.82
C LEU A 135 -1.95 8.12 10.29
N LYS A 136 -1.24 8.37 11.39
CA LYS A 136 -0.28 7.41 11.96
C LYS A 136 -0.95 6.11 12.45
N TYR A 137 -2.25 6.16 12.76
CA TYR A 137 -2.99 4.99 13.25
C TYR A 137 -3.56 4.15 12.12
N LEU A 138 -3.75 4.72 10.92
CA LEU A 138 -4.49 4.08 9.83
C LEU A 138 -3.92 2.72 9.44
N TYR A 139 -2.59 2.60 9.30
CA TYR A 139 -1.93 1.32 9.01
C TYR A 139 -2.34 0.22 10.01
N ASN A 140 -2.25 0.54 11.29
CA ASN A 140 -2.55 -0.43 12.34
C ASN A 140 -4.05 -0.75 12.44
N LEU A 141 -4.92 0.24 12.25
CA LEU A 141 -6.37 0.06 12.28
C LEU A 141 -6.88 -0.82 11.13
N ILE A 142 -6.29 -0.72 9.94
CA ILE A 142 -6.57 -1.63 8.82
C ILE A 142 -6.24 -3.07 9.23
N GLY A 143 -5.06 -3.31 9.81
CA GLY A 143 -4.68 -4.62 10.32
C GLY A 143 -5.63 -5.13 11.43
N LEU A 144 -6.06 -4.26 12.35
CA LEU A 144 -7.01 -4.62 13.40
C LEU A 144 -8.38 -5.04 12.86
N ARG A 145 -8.91 -4.36 11.83
CA ARG A 145 -10.18 -4.78 11.21
C ARG A 145 -10.08 -6.21 10.66
N LEU A 146 -8.99 -6.51 9.97
CA LEU A 146 -8.75 -7.84 9.43
C LEU A 146 -8.60 -8.88 10.54
N ILE A 147 -7.90 -8.55 11.63
CA ILE A 147 -7.75 -9.44 12.80
C ILE A 147 -9.09 -9.73 13.45
N ILE A 148 -9.94 -8.74 13.63
CA ILE A 148 -11.31 -8.92 14.12
C ILE A 148 -12.07 -9.87 13.20
N SER A 149 -12.01 -9.64 11.87
CA SER A 149 -12.68 -10.46 10.87
C SER A 149 -12.25 -11.94 10.95
N VAL A 150 -10.94 -12.23 10.89
CA VAL A 150 -10.47 -13.62 10.95
C VAL A 150 -10.72 -14.29 12.32
N THR A 151 -10.75 -13.51 13.41
CA THR A 151 -11.08 -14.04 14.73
C THR A 151 -12.55 -14.39 14.82
N LYS A 152 -13.44 -13.53 14.30
CA LYS A 152 -14.87 -13.81 14.20
C LYS A 152 -15.15 -15.04 13.33
N SER A 153 -14.52 -15.13 12.15
CA SER A 153 -14.64 -16.28 11.26
C SER A 153 -14.26 -17.58 11.96
N MET A 154 -13.13 -17.58 12.70
CA MET A 154 -12.70 -18.74 13.49
C MET A 154 -13.70 -19.12 14.59
N ILE A 155 -14.29 -18.15 15.29
CA ILE A 155 -15.31 -18.39 16.30
C ILE A 155 -16.57 -18.97 15.65
N SER A 156 -17.08 -18.32 14.61
CA SER A 156 -18.31 -18.73 13.89
C SER A 156 -18.18 -20.13 13.28
N ARG A 157 -17.00 -20.50 12.76
CA ARG A 157 -16.74 -21.85 12.24
C ARG A 157 -16.88 -22.92 13.33
N ASN A 158 -16.50 -22.62 14.57
CA ASN A 158 -16.65 -23.55 15.69
C ASN A 158 -18.11 -23.63 16.19
N GLU A 159 -18.85 -22.52 16.18
CA GLU A 159 -20.21 -22.44 16.72
C GLU A 159 -21.27 -22.85 15.69
N MET A 160 -21.06 -22.54 14.41
CA MET A 160 -22.01 -22.77 13.31
C MET A 160 -21.32 -23.38 12.08
N PRO A 161 -20.79 -24.63 12.18
CA PRO A 161 -19.91 -25.22 11.15
C PRO A 161 -20.57 -25.46 9.79
N PHE A 162 -21.86 -25.28 9.66
CA PHE A 162 -22.60 -25.48 8.40
C PHE A 162 -23.01 -24.16 7.73
N ASN A 163 -22.58 -23.00 8.24
CA ASN A 163 -22.90 -21.69 7.67
C ASN A 163 -21.65 -21.04 7.08
N ASP A 164 -21.28 -21.44 5.86
CA ASP A 164 -20.08 -20.99 5.16
C ASP A 164 -20.04 -19.47 4.91
N TYR A 165 -21.18 -18.81 4.88
CA TYR A 165 -21.28 -17.36 4.69
C TYR A 165 -20.51 -16.59 5.78
N LEU A 166 -20.46 -17.10 7.01
CA LEU A 166 -19.84 -16.42 8.15
C LEU A 166 -18.30 -16.36 8.08
N TRP A 167 -17.67 -17.09 7.16
CA TRP A 167 -16.22 -17.11 6.97
C TRP A 167 -15.78 -17.03 5.50
N ILE A 168 -16.67 -16.62 4.61
CA ILE A 168 -16.39 -16.52 3.16
C ILE A 168 -15.17 -15.63 2.84
N SER A 169 -14.92 -14.60 3.64
CA SER A 169 -13.80 -13.68 3.49
C SER A 169 -12.56 -14.06 4.29
N GLU A 170 -12.55 -15.20 5.03
CA GLU A 170 -11.45 -15.54 5.94
C GLU A 170 -10.11 -15.70 5.20
N GLU A 171 -10.11 -16.42 4.07
CA GLU A 171 -8.89 -16.66 3.30
C GLU A 171 -8.34 -15.37 2.70
N SER A 172 -9.21 -14.54 2.11
CA SER A 172 -8.84 -13.23 1.56
C SER A 172 -8.29 -12.29 2.64
N ALA A 173 -8.90 -12.30 3.83
CA ALA A 173 -8.44 -11.49 4.96
C ALA A 173 -7.06 -11.94 5.48
N TRP A 174 -6.78 -13.26 5.53
CA TRP A 174 -5.45 -13.76 5.86
C TRP A 174 -4.42 -13.44 4.78
N GLY A 175 -4.79 -13.56 3.51
CA GLY A 175 -3.94 -13.17 2.39
C GLY A 175 -3.52 -11.70 2.47
N LEU A 176 -4.49 -10.82 2.76
CA LEU A 176 -4.21 -9.40 2.96
C LEU A 176 -3.40 -9.13 4.23
N LEU A 177 -3.72 -9.76 5.37
CA LEU A 177 -2.96 -9.59 6.62
C LEU A 177 -1.47 -9.91 6.45
N LYS A 178 -1.16 -10.97 5.71
CA LYS A 178 0.23 -11.35 5.41
C LYS A 178 0.93 -10.28 4.58
N LYS A 179 0.31 -9.81 3.49
CA LYS A 179 0.84 -8.74 2.66
C LYS A 179 0.98 -7.43 3.45
N TRP A 180 -0.04 -7.08 4.24
CA TRP A 180 -0.08 -5.86 5.02
C TRP A 180 0.97 -5.82 6.12
N ALA A 181 1.20 -6.93 6.82
CA ALA A 181 2.26 -7.05 7.82
C ALA A 181 3.68 -6.91 7.23
N ALA A 182 3.86 -7.19 5.94
CA ALA A 182 5.13 -6.98 5.25
C ALA A 182 5.37 -5.51 4.83
N VAL A 183 4.33 -4.67 4.82
CA VAL A 183 4.45 -3.24 4.55
C VAL A 183 5.10 -2.55 5.74
N ASN A 184 6.12 -1.71 5.48
CA ASN A 184 6.69 -0.87 6.53
C ASN A 184 5.68 0.19 6.99
N SER A 185 5.36 0.23 8.29
CA SER A 185 4.33 1.11 8.87
C SER A 185 4.65 2.60 8.71
N GLU A 186 5.93 2.99 8.82
CA GLU A 186 6.37 4.38 8.63
C GLU A 186 6.26 4.79 7.15
N PHE A 187 6.58 3.89 6.24
CA PHE A 187 6.39 4.13 4.81
C PHE A 187 4.90 4.31 4.48
N ALA A 188 4.03 3.43 4.99
CA ALA A 188 2.58 3.57 4.83
C ALA A 188 2.08 4.92 5.38
N HIS A 189 2.53 5.33 6.56
CA HIS A 189 2.19 6.63 7.14
C HIS A 189 2.65 7.80 6.25
N CYS A 190 3.88 7.77 5.71
CA CYS A 190 4.36 8.78 4.76
C CYS A 190 3.48 8.86 3.52
N ARG A 191 3.09 7.72 2.94
CA ARG A 191 2.21 7.64 1.77
C ARG A 191 0.81 8.19 2.06
N PHE A 192 0.23 7.89 3.22
CA PHE A 192 -1.07 8.43 3.63
C PHE A 192 -1.03 9.95 3.83
N ARG A 193 0.06 10.48 4.42
CA ARG A 193 0.26 11.92 4.57
C ARG A 193 0.35 12.61 3.21
N GLU A 194 1.15 12.07 2.30
CA GLU A 194 1.30 12.60 0.93
C GLU A 194 -0.05 12.61 0.19
N ALA A 195 -0.85 11.53 0.29
CA ALA A 195 -2.17 11.44 -0.31
C ALA A 195 -3.13 12.53 0.17
N CYS A 196 -2.96 13.00 1.42
CA CYS A 196 -3.73 14.09 2.02
C CYS A 196 -3.09 15.48 1.80
N GLY A 197 -2.01 15.59 1.02
CA GLY A 197 -1.33 16.85 0.75
C GLY A 197 -0.47 17.37 1.91
N PHE A 198 -0.18 16.53 2.91
CA PHE A 198 0.76 16.85 3.98
C PHE A 198 2.18 16.49 3.57
N GLU A 199 3.16 17.11 4.24
CA GLU A 199 4.55 16.69 4.12
C GLU A 199 4.68 15.20 4.52
N PRO A 200 5.28 14.34 3.69
CA PRO A 200 5.36 12.90 3.97
C PRO A 200 6.02 12.61 5.32
N HIS A 201 7.09 13.32 5.64
CA HIS A 201 7.84 13.16 6.88
C HIS A 201 8.22 14.53 7.49
N SER A 202 8.36 14.62 8.80
CA SER A 202 8.71 15.87 9.51
C SER A 202 10.03 16.49 9.04
N ASN A 203 11.00 15.68 8.57
CA ASN A 203 12.27 16.15 8.04
C ASN A 203 12.28 16.36 6.52
N TYR A 204 11.13 16.23 5.83
CA TYR A 204 11.06 16.29 4.38
C TYR A 204 11.62 17.61 3.81
N ILE A 205 11.24 18.74 4.37
CA ILE A 205 11.74 20.05 3.95
C ILE A 205 13.24 20.19 4.19
N ASN A 206 13.75 19.69 5.32
CA ASN A 206 15.18 19.70 5.60
C ASN A 206 15.94 18.79 4.63
N PHE A 207 15.39 17.63 4.30
CA PHE A 207 15.93 16.74 3.28
C PHE A 207 15.97 17.43 1.91
N LEU A 208 14.92 18.11 1.48
CA LEU A 208 14.89 18.84 0.22
C LEU A 208 15.95 19.95 0.16
N LYS A 209 16.10 20.71 1.26
CA LYS A 209 17.16 21.74 1.36
C LYS A 209 18.55 21.12 1.30
N TRP A 210 18.77 20.05 2.07
CA TRP A 210 20.02 19.31 2.05
C TRP A 210 20.31 18.76 0.65
N ASN A 211 19.35 18.08 0.02
CA ASN A 211 19.50 17.53 -1.32
C ASN A 211 19.82 18.60 -2.36
N LYS A 212 19.15 19.77 -2.31
CA LYS A 212 19.44 20.90 -3.19
C LYS A 212 20.87 21.40 -3.03
N ASN A 213 21.34 21.53 -1.78
CA ASN A 213 22.67 22.05 -1.47
C ASN A 213 23.78 21.02 -1.71
N ASN A 214 23.47 19.72 -1.65
CA ASN A 214 24.40 18.61 -1.79
C ASN A 214 24.19 17.83 -3.09
N ARG A 215 23.49 18.39 -4.06
CA ARG A 215 23.40 17.86 -5.43
C ARG A 215 24.72 17.85 -6.17
N THR A 216 25.80 17.85 -5.45
CA THR A 216 27.12 17.72 -6.02
C THR A 216 27.40 16.27 -6.33
N SER A 217 27.23 16.02 -7.58
CA SER A 217 28.04 15.09 -8.35
C SER A 217 28.06 13.63 -7.90
N LEU A 218 27.73 12.80 -8.84
CA LEU A 218 28.22 11.41 -8.96
C LEU A 218 29.68 11.25 -8.49
N LEU A 219 30.48 12.32 -8.47
CA LEU A 219 31.85 12.38 -7.95
C LEU A 219 31.95 11.99 -6.46
N ILE A 220 30.88 12.11 -5.64
CA ILE A 220 30.90 11.63 -4.27
C ILE A 220 30.83 10.10 -4.21
N LEU A 221 29.98 9.50 -5.06
CA LEU A 221 29.83 8.04 -5.15
C LEU A 221 30.95 7.41 -5.98
N PHE A 222 31.40 8.12 -7.01
CA PHE A 222 32.42 7.68 -7.95
C PHE A 222 33.46 8.79 -8.17
N PRO A 223 34.40 8.97 -7.24
CA PRO A 223 35.39 10.08 -7.30
C PRO A 223 36.22 10.10 -8.60
N SER A 224 36.39 8.95 -9.23
CA SER A 224 37.13 8.80 -10.49
C SER A 224 36.34 9.21 -11.75
N ILE A 225 35.03 9.45 -11.61
CA ILE A 225 34.18 9.80 -12.75
C ILE A 225 34.14 11.32 -12.93
N SER A 226 34.64 11.82 -14.06
CA SER A 226 34.35 13.17 -14.53
C SER A 226 33.38 13.10 -15.71
N LYS A 227 32.60 14.18 -15.95
CA LYS A 227 31.66 14.25 -17.09
C LYS A 227 32.32 13.98 -18.44
N THR A 228 33.60 14.31 -18.58
CA THR A 228 34.39 14.08 -19.80
C THR A 228 34.79 12.63 -20.01
N LYS A 229 34.67 11.81 -18.95
CA LYS A 229 35.01 10.38 -18.96
C LYS A 229 33.80 9.46 -19.05
N VAL A 230 32.61 10.00 -19.26
CA VAL A 230 31.39 9.20 -19.40
C VAL A 230 30.95 9.19 -20.85
N GLN A 231 30.74 8.00 -21.40
CA GLN A 231 30.09 7.77 -22.69
C GLN A 231 28.68 7.30 -22.41
N ASN A 232 27.69 8.10 -22.78
CA ASN A 232 26.31 7.73 -22.65
C ASN A 232 25.94 6.62 -23.62
N LEU A 233 25.31 5.55 -23.13
CA LEU A 233 24.74 4.46 -23.91
C LEU A 233 23.22 4.53 -23.80
N ASN A 234 22.56 4.85 -24.92
CA ASN A 234 21.12 4.85 -25.01
C ASN A 234 20.62 3.40 -25.16
N LEU A 235 19.87 2.90 -24.16
CA LEU A 235 19.24 1.59 -24.15
C LEU A 235 17.70 1.68 -24.23
N SER A 236 17.15 2.87 -24.54
CA SER A 236 15.71 3.09 -24.64
C SER A 236 15.11 2.49 -25.91
N PHE A 237 13.79 2.51 -26.00
CA PHE A 237 13.05 2.01 -27.18
C PHE A 237 13.39 2.72 -28.50
N ASP A 238 13.92 3.94 -28.46
CA ASP A 238 14.35 4.70 -29.64
C ASP A 238 15.82 4.47 -30.01
N SER A 239 16.50 3.58 -29.28
CA SER A 239 17.92 3.28 -29.50
C SER A 239 18.14 2.47 -30.78
N THR A 240 18.77 3.08 -31.74
CA THR A 240 19.24 2.36 -32.95
C THR A 240 20.40 1.41 -32.67
N TRP A 241 21.13 1.61 -31.57
CA TRP A 241 22.23 0.76 -31.15
C TRP A 241 21.78 -0.62 -30.66
N LEU A 242 20.61 -0.73 -30.05
CA LEU A 242 20.07 -2.01 -29.58
C LEU A 242 19.87 -3.01 -30.71
N GLY A 243 19.50 -2.52 -31.93
CA GLY A 243 19.27 -3.37 -33.09
C GLY A 243 17.95 -4.14 -32.99
N ARG A 244 17.96 -5.39 -33.47
CA ARG A 244 16.77 -6.25 -33.48
C ARG A 244 16.59 -6.93 -32.15
N LYS A 245 15.37 -7.41 -31.89
CA LYS A 245 15.02 -8.09 -30.62
C LYS A 245 15.96 -9.27 -30.34
N GLU A 246 16.28 -10.06 -31.35
CA GLU A 246 17.14 -11.25 -31.21
C GLU A 246 18.57 -10.88 -30.75
N GLU A 247 19.02 -9.66 -31.03
CA GLU A 247 20.36 -9.18 -30.67
C GLU A 247 20.49 -8.78 -29.20
N PHE A 248 19.39 -8.46 -28.53
CA PHE A 248 19.40 -8.13 -27.07
C PHE A 248 18.69 -9.15 -26.21
N ASP A 249 17.88 -10.06 -26.77
CA ASP A 249 17.35 -11.24 -26.06
C ASP A 249 18.43 -12.30 -25.83
N ASP A 250 19.38 -12.42 -26.73
CA ASP A 250 20.56 -13.27 -26.57
C ASP A 250 21.62 -12.51 -25.75
N LEU A 251 21.85 -12.98 -24.53
CA LEU A 251 22.77 -12.34 -23.59
C LEU A 251 24.22 -12.35 -24.08
N ASP A 252 24.64 -13.39 -24.83
CA ASP A 252 26.01 -13.50 -25.33
C ASP A 252 26.23 -12.48 -26.43
N ILE A 253 25.26 -12.32 -27.36
CA ILE A 253 25.29 -11.28 -28.41
C ILE A 253 25.28 -9.90 -27.78
N PHE A 254 24.38 -9.67 -26.81
CA PHE A 254 24.28 -8.37 -26.14
C PHE A 254 25.55 -8.01 -25.36
N GLN A 255 26.14 -8.96 -24.62
CA GLN A 255 27.41 -8.76 -23.92
C GLN A 255 28.56 -8.49 -24.92
N HIS A 256 28.58 -9.20 -26.03
CA HIS A 256 29.57 -8.93 -27.08
C HIS A 256 29.44 -7.48 -27.64
N LYS A 257 28.23 -7.00 -27.88
CA LYS A 257 27.97 -5.60 -28.30
C LYS A 257 28.48 -4.60 -27.28
N ILE A 258 28.23 -4.81 -25.99
CA ILE A 258 28.76 -3.98 -24.90
C ILE A 258 30.29 -3.97 -24.91
N ALA A 259 30.93 -5.15 -25.03
CA ALA A 259 32.38 -5.26 -25.08
C ALA A 259 33.01 -4.50 -26.26
N LEU A 260 32.33 -4.46 -27.42
CA LEU A 260 32.79 -3.68 -28.56
C LEU A 260 32.77 -2.17 -28.26
N ILE A 261 31.74 -1.66 -27.58
CA ILE A 261 31.70 -0.24 -27.16
C ILE A 261 32.82 0.05 -26.17
N GLN A 262 33.02 -0.82 -25.17
CA GLN A 262 34.07 -0.67 -24.17
C GLN A 262 35.47 -0.61 -24.85
N LYS A 263 35.71 -1.46 -25.84
CA LYS A 263 36.94 -1.44 -26.64
C LYS A 263 37.11 -0.15 -27.42
N LYS A 264 36.03 0.43 -27.93
CA LYS A 264 36.04 1.71 -28.67
C LYS A 264 36.28 2.91 -27.74
N HIS A 265 35.93 2.81 -26.47
CA HIS A 265 36.01 3.92 -25.51
C HIS A 265 36.78 3.48 -24.27
N THR A 266 38.00 3.03 -24.40
CA THR A 266 38.87 2.50 -23.33
C THR A 266 39.18 3.51 -22.24
N ASP A 267 39.08 4.79 -22.55
CA ASP A 267 39.31 5.92 -21.63
C ASP A 267 38.05 6.44 -20.96
N LYS A 268 36.90 5.84 -21.26
CA LYS A 268 35.59 6.28 -20.78
C LYS A 268 34.85 5.18 -20.03
N ILE A 269 33.98 5.61 -19.15
CA ILE A 269 32.98 4.77 -18.46
C ILE A 269 31.72 4.79 -19.35
N ILE A 270 31.21 3.63 -19.65
CA ILE A 270 29.93 3.48 -20.34
C ILE A 270 28.80 3.56 -19.31
N ALA A 271 27.84 4.46 -19.47
CA ALA A 271 26.72 4.63 -18.56
C ALA A 271 25.39 4.66 -19.31
N GLY A 272 24.42 3.90 -18.85
CA GLY A 272 23.03 3.94 -19.30
C GLY A 272 22.21 5.03 -18.63
N GLY A 273 21.00 5.28 -19.12
CA GLY A 273 20.10 6.30 -18.60
C GLY A 273 19.32 5.84 -17.37
N TYR A 274 19.07 6.75 -16.42
CA TYR A 274 18.12 6.58 -15.33
C TYR A 274 16.71 6.96 -15.79
N LEU A 275 15.67 6.27 -15.32
CA LEU A 275 14.28 6.39 -15.78
C LEU A 275 14.12 6.14 -17.29
N GLU A 276 15.03 5.40 -17.88
CA GLU A 276 15.03 5.06 -19.28
C GLU A 276 14.09 3.88 -19.54
N SER A 277 13.20 4.00 -20.51
CA SER A 277 12.30 2.92 -20.90
C SER A 277 13.02 1.96 -21.84
N ARG A 278 13.36 0.76 -21.36
CA ARG A 278 14.24 -0.22 -22.04
C ARG A 278 13.48 -1.43 -22.56
N PRO A 279 13.61 -1.82 -23.82
CA PRO A 279 13.02 -3.05 -24.36
C PRO A 279 13.77 -4.32 -23.94
N ILE A 280 14.96 -4.20 -23.34
CA ILE A 280 15.83 -5.34 -22.99
C ILE A 280 15.34 -6.17 -21.80
N TYR A 281 14.30 -5.74 -21.10
CA TYR A 281 13.71 -6.48 -19.98
C TYR A 281 12.69 -7.50 -20.48
N THR A 282 13.18 -8.58 -21.11
CA THR A 282 12.36 -9.55 -21.83
C THR A 282 12.03 -10.80 -21.02
N SER A 283 12.75 -11.07 -19.92
CA SER A 283 12.49 -12.23 -19.05
C SER A 283 11.15 -12.10 -18.31
N ARG A 284 10.60 -13.26 -17.86
CA ARG A 284 9.34 -13.31 -17.11
C ARG A 284 9.40 -12.61 -15.75
N GLU A 285 10.57 -12.40 -15.20
CA GLU A 285 10.79 -11.68 -13.94
C GLU A 285 10.35 -10.20 -14.01
N TYR A 286 10.30 -9.65 -15.23
CA TYR A 286 9.82 -8.29 -15.47
C TYR A 286 8.33 -8.21 -15.82
N ASP A 287 7.62 -9.34 -15.79
CA ASP A 287 6.18 -9.35 -16.05
C ASP A 287 5.42 -8.72 -14.88
N ARG A 288 4.37 -7.99 -15.21
CA ARG A 288 3.35 -7.50 -14.27
C ARG A 288 1.97 -7.67 -14.87
N ILE A 289 0.97 -7.77 -14.03
CA ILE A 289 -0.43 -7.71 -14.47
C ILE A 289 -0.80 -6.25 -14.64
N GLY A 290 -1.06 -5.84 -15.88
CA GLY A 290 -1.57 -4.53 -16.25
C GLY A 290 -3.08 -4.55 -16.49
N ASN A 291 -3.63 -3.41 -16.89
CA ASN A 291 -5.07 -3.27 -17.15
C ASN A 291 -5.57 -4.13 -18.34
N GLU A 292 -4.71 -4.43 -19.29
CA GLU A 292 -5.04 -5.16 -20.52
C GLU A 292 -4.37 -6.55 -20.59
N GLY A 293 -3.84 -7.05 -19.48
CA GLY A 293 -3.15 -8.33 -19.40
C GLY A 293 -1.73 -8.22 -18.86
N THR A 294 -0.86 -9.15 -19.25
CA THR A 294 0.53 -9.16 -18.81
C THR A 294 1.35 -8.10 -19.56
N GLU A 295 1.96 -7.18 -18.85
CA GLU A 295 2.85 -6.14 -19.35
C GLU A 295 4.27 -6.33 -18.84
N LYS A 296 5.28 -5.81 -19.56
CA LYS A 296 6.67 -5.78 -19.10
C LYS A 296 6.96 -4.52 -18.29
N ARG A 297 7.68 -4.68 -17.17
CA ARG A 297 8.31 -3.56 -16.50
C ARG A 297 9.54 -3.16 -17.31
N CYS A 298 9.44 -2.06 -18.03
CA CYS A 298 10.49 -1.61 -18.96
C CYS A 298 11.26 -0.39 -18.45
N LEU A 299 10.86 0.22 -17.32
CA LEU A 299 11.50 1.42 -16.80
C LEU A 299 12.69 1.06 -15.92
N HIS A 300 13.88 1.55 -16.31
CA HIS A 300 15.12 1.34 -15.57
C HIS A 300 15.27 2.35 -14.41
N LEU A 301 15.43 1.85 -13.20
CA LEU A 301 15.52 2.65 -11.97
C LEU A 301 16.91 2.58 -11.29
N GLY A 302 17.88 1.93 -11.94
CA GLY A 302 19.24 1.78 -11.42
C GLY A 302 20.24 2.79 -12.03
N LEU A 303 21.45 2.78 -11.48
CA LEU A 303 22.64 3.35 -12.11
C LEU A 303 23.40 2.18 -12.75
N ASP A 304 23.66 2.27 -14.03
CA ASP A 304 24.48 1.29 -14.76
C ASP A 304 25.95 1.69 -14.73
#